data_a7979fbd6f80198845ac5f8133ee6722
#
_entry.id   a7979fbd6f80198845ac5f8133ee6722
#
_cell.length_a   1.000
_cell.length_b   1.000
_cell.length_c   1.000
_cell.angle_alpha   90.00
_cell.angle_beta   90.00
_cell.angle_gamma   90.00
#
_symmetry.space_group_name_H-M   'P 1'
#
loop_
_entity.id
_entity.type
_entity.pdbx_description
1 polymer ?
#
loop_
_entity_poly.entity_id
_entity_poly.type
_entity_poly.pdbx_seq_one_letter_code
_entity_poly.pdbx_strand_id
1 'polypeptide(L)'
;MEHQEYKVVNQSVRKKDSMQLLLGKPVYTDDVTPKNALVVKILRSPHANAMVESIQTDIAKKVPGVVDIYTWEDVPQTRFAIAGQTFPEPSPYDRLILDRHLRFSGDAVAIIAAETEKAALKAMKLIKVSYRVLPAVLDFRTAKDNPVLVHQIGRAHV
;
A
#
# COMPACT_ATOMS: atom_id res chain seq x y z
N MET A 1 -1.67 19.31 47.54
CA MET A 1 -1.88 18.46 46.33
C MET A 1 -1.45 17.07 46.74
N GLU A 2 -2.37 16.12 46.80
CA GLU A 2 -2.02 14.73 47.05
C GLU A 2 -1.19 14.21 45.86
N HIS A 3 0.02 13.74 46.14
CA HIS A 3 0.84 13.06 45.14
C HIS A 3 0.21 11.70 44.89
N GLN A 4 -0.51 11.56 43.76
CA GLN A 4 -1.03 10.28 43.34
C GLN A 4 0.17 9.40 42.88
N GLU A 5 0.41 8.32 43.61
CA GLU A 5 1.48 7.38 43.32
C GLU A 5 1.03 6.44 42.20
N TYR A 6 1.69 6.54 41.04
CA TYR A 6 1.39 5.71 39.89
C TYR A 6 2.27 4.45 39.89
N LYS A 7 1.69 3.31 39.46
CA LYS A 7 2.42 2.04 39.36
C LYS A 7 3.46 1.97 38.24
N VAL A 8 3.34 2.81 37.23
CA VAL A 8 4.17 2.81 36.02
C VAL A 8 4.74 4.19 35.72
N VAL A 9 3.92 5.23 35.77
CA VAL A 9 4.35 6.61 35.49
C VAL A 9 5.35 7.05 36.55
N ASN A 10 6.48 7.64 36.13
CA ASN A 10 7.61 8.04 37.00
C ASN A 10 8.27 6.88 37.75
N GLN A 11 8.09 5.63 37.31
CA GLN A 11 8.76 4.46 37.86
C GLN A 11 9.81 3.92 36.90
N SER A 12 10.88 3.36 37.45
CA SER A 12 11.90 2.65 36.67
C SER A 12 11.36 1.28 36.24
N VAL A 13 10.67 1.23 35.10
CA VAL A 13 10.10 -0.01 34.57
C VAL A 13 11.00 -0.60 33.51
N ARG A 14 11.33 -1.90 33.67
CA ARG A 14 12.13 -2.62 32.69
C ARG A 14 11.38 -2.78 31.37
N LYS A 15 12.05 -2.52 30.24
CA LYS A 15 11.53 -2.79 28.91
C LYS A 15 11.20 -4.28 28.75
N LYS A 16 10.02 -4.62 28.21
CA LYS A 16 9.50 -6.00 28.14
C LYS A 16 10.43 -6.98 27.41
N ASP A 17 11.04 -6.54 26.34
CA ASP A 17 11.90 -7.34 25.45
C ASP A 17 13.39 -7.15 25.72
N SER A 18 13.78 -6.37 26.73
CA SER A 18 15.20 -6.04 27.01
C SER A 18 16.07 -7.27 27.22
N MET A 19 15.56 -8.28 27.92
CA MET A 19 16.31 -9.50 28.16
C MET A 19 16.55 -10.31 26.89
N GLN A 20 15.55 -10.42 26.04
CA GLN A 20 15.66 -11.13 24.75
C GLN A 20 16.68 -10.44 23.83
N LEU A 21 16.66 -9.10 23.79
CA LEU A 21 17.62 -8.31 23.02
C LEU A 21 19.05 -8.52 23.53
N LEU A 22 19.27 -8.49 24.85
CA LEU A 22 20.59 -8.71 25.47
C LEU A 22 21.13 -10.12 25.23
N LEU A 23 20.25 -11.11 25.20
CA LEU A 23 20.63 -12.52 24.95
C LEU A 23 20.76 -12.85 23.45
N GLY A 24 20.58 -11.88 22.56
CA GLY A 24 20.61 -12.11 21.11
C GLY A 24 19.46 -12.98 20.58
N LYS A 25 18.33 -13.00 21.29
CA LYS A 25 17.14 -13.80 20.94
C LYS A 25 15.88 -12.91 20.76
N PRO A 26 15.99 -11.76 20.08
CA PRO A 26 14.79 -10.98 19.76
C PRO A 26 13.89 -11.80 18.83
N VAL A 27 12.56 -11.57 18.90
CA VAL A 27 11.59 -12.16 18.00
C VAL A 27 11.04 -11.05 17.12
N TYR A 28 11.19 -11.19 15.81
CA TYR A 28 10.69 -10.28 14.79
C TYR A 28 9.52 -10.90 14.03
N THR A 29 8.85 -10.12 13.21
CA THR A 29 7.69 -10.58 12.43
C THR A 29 8.01 -11.79 11.56
N ASP A 30 9.19 -11.82 10.93
CA ASP A 30 9.60 -12.93 10.06
C ASP A 30 9.82 -14.24 10.84
N ASP A 31 10.24 -14.15 12.13
CA ASP A 31 10.46 -15.33 12.97
C ASP A 31 9.14 -16.03 13.34
N VAL A 32 8.01 -15.29 13.33
CA VAL A 32 6.70 -15.80 13.68
C VAL A 32 5.77 -15.98 12.46
N THR A 33 6.27 -15.71 11.27
CA THR A 33 5.50 -15.88 10.04
C THR A 33 5.14 -17.36 9.83
N PRO A 34 3.86 -17.70 9.61
CA PRO A 34 3.46 -19.09 9.33
C PRO A 34 4.19 -19.63 8.08
N LYS A 35 4.62 -20.90 8.15
CA LYS A 35 5.35 -21.53 7.03
C LYS A 35 4.56 -21.62 5.72
N ASN A 36 3.23 -21.57 5.81
CA ASN A 36 2.30 -21.61 4.68
C ASN A 36 1.70 -20.24 4.35
N ALA A 37 2.29 -19.15 4.85
CA ALA A 37 1.88 -17.81 4.48
C ALA A 37 2.10 -17.57 2.98
N LEU A 38 1.13 -16.94 2.33
CA LEU A 38 1.25 -16.56 0.93
C LEU A 38 2.17 -15.34 0.79
N VAL A 39 2.91 -15.33 -0.30
CA VAL A 39 3.70 -14.18 -0.72
C VAL A 39 2.82 -13.28 -1.58
N VAL A 40 2.74 -12.00 -1.20
CA VAL A 40 2.01 -10.99 -1.96
C VAL A 40 2.99 -10.05 -2.66
N LYS A 41 2.79 -9.85 -3.96
CA LYS A 41 3.51 -8.85 -4.77
C LYS A 41 2.51 -7.91 -5.41
N ILE A 42 2.95 -6.66 -5.62
CA ILE A 42 2.11 -5.61 -6.22
C ILE A 42 2.71 -5.23 -7.57
N LEU A 43 1.92 -5.38 -8.64
CA LEU A 43 2.22 -4.79 -9.93
C LEU A 43 2.02 -3.28 -9.83
N ARG A 44 3.02 -2.52 -10.21
CA ARG A 44 3.02 -1.07 -10.06
C ARG A 44 3.02 -0.36 -11.41
N SER A 45 2.40 0.82 -11.45
CA SER A 45 2.33 1.67 -12.64
C SER A 45 3.71 2.20 -13.04
N PRO A 46 4.07 2.11 -14.32
CA PRO A 46 5.23 2.83 -14.86
C PRO A 46 4.92 4.31 -15.18
N HIS A 47 3.64 4.71 -15.14
CA HIS A 47 3.19 6.03 -15.55
C HIS A 47 2.85 6.90 -14.35
N ALA A 48 3.15 8.18 -14.46
CA ALA A 48 2.87 9.18 -13.42
C ALA A 48 1.40 9.60 -13.37
N ASN A 49 0.68 9.52 -14.50
CA ASN A 49 -0.75 9.76 -14.58
C ASN A 49 -1.32 8.94 -15.75
N ALA A 50 -2.20 7.99 -15.46
CA ALA A 50 -2.80 7.13 -16.49
C ALA A 50 -4.14 6.54 -16.03
N MET A 51 -4.97 6.21 -16.99
CA MET A 51 -6.15 5.35 -16.80
C MET A 51 -5.84 3.95 -17.26
N VAL A 52 -6.13 2.96 -16.43
CA VAL A 52 -6.11 1.55 -16.85
C VAL A 52 -7.33 1.31 -17.72
N GLU A 53 -7.12 0.89 -18.97
CA GLU A 53 -8.19 0.56 -19.90
C GLU A 53 -8.59 -0.91 -19.80
N SER A 54 -7.58 -1.79 -19.71
CA SER A 54 -7.79 -3.23 -19.52
C SER A 54 -6.62 -3.88 -18.82
N ILE A 55 -6.90 -4.97 -18.09
CA ILE A 55 -5.90 -5.84 -17.47
C ILE A 55 -6.20 -7.28 -17.88
N GLN A 56 -5.21 -7.97 -18.43
CA GLN A 56 -5.31 -9.38 -18.80
C GLN A 56 -4.52 -10.22 -17.81
N THR A 57 -5.20 -11.02 -17.00
CA THR A 57 -4.61 -11.85 -15.93
C THR A 57 -4.69 -13.35 -16.20
N ASP A 58 -5.43 -13.80 -17.23
CA ASP A 58 -5.76 -15.22 -17.48
C ASP A 58 -4.53 -16.13 -17.59
N ILE A 59 -3.49 -15.65 -18.27
CA ILE A 59 -2.24 -16.41 -18.42
C ILE A 59 -1.46 -16.40 -17.11
N ALA A 60 -1.44 -15.28 -16.42
CA ALA A 60 -0.75 -15.12 -15.16
C ALA A 60 -1.38 -15.99 -14.05
N LYS A 61 -2.70 -16.09 -14.00
CA LYS A 61 -3.43 -16.97 -13.06
C LYS A 61 -3.12 -18.46 -13.25
N LYS A 62 -2.68 -18.88 -14.44
CA LYS A 62 -2.29 -20.28 -14.73
C LYS A 62 -0.86 -20.63 -14.30
N VAL A 63 -0.08 -19.70 -13.80
CA VAL A 63 1.27 -19.99 -13.30
C VAL A 63 1.18 -20.88 -12.05
N PRO A 64 1.84 -22.06 -12.02
CA PRO A 64 1.83 -22.93 -10.85
C PRO A 64 2.30 -22.18 -9.59
N GLY A 65 1.53 -22.35 -8.51
CA GLY A 65 1.76 -21.70 -7.23
C GLY A 65 1.16 -20.30 -7.12
N VAL A 66 0.48 -19.78 -8.14
CA VAL A 66 -0.37 -18.58 -8.03
C VAL A 66 -1.71 -18.98 -7.43
N VAL A 67 -2.11 -18.29 -6.37
CA VAL A 67 -3.38 -18.51 -5.69
C VAL A 67 -4.46 -17.63 -6.31
N ASP A 68 -4.20 -16.33 -6.43
CA ASP A 68 -5.10 -15.41 -7.14
C ASP A 68 -4.39 -14.10 -7.52
N ILE A 69 -5.04 -13.34 -8.40
CA ILE A 69 -4.63 -12.00 -8.85
C ILE A 69 -5.85 -11.09 -8.78
N TYR A 70 -5.72 -10.01 -8.03
CA TYR A 70 -6.77 -9.01 -7.83
C TYR A 70 -6.45 -7.74 -8.59
N THR A 71 -7.46 -7.22 -9.26
CA THR A 71 -7.44 -5.96 -10.00
C THR A 71 -8.42 -4.96 -9.38
N TRP A 72 -8.53 -3.77 -9.94
CA TRP A 72 -9.52 -2.78 -9.49
C TRP A 72 -10.97 -3.29 -9.61
N GLU A 73 -11.25 -4.28 -10.45
CA GLU A 73 -12.56 -4.91 -10.61
C GLU A 73 -12.90 -5.89 -9.48
N ASP A 74 -11.89 -6.45 -8.85
CA ASP A 74 -12.03 -7.52 -7.86
C ASP A 74 -12.08 -7.01 -6.41
N VAL A 75 -11.77 -5.74 -6.17
CA VAL A 75 -11.67 -5.14 -4.83
C VAL A 75 -12.82 -4.19 -4.52
N PRO A 76 -13.17 -4.01 -3.24
CA PRO A 76 -14.18 -3.04 -2.84
C PRO A 76 -13.84 -1.62 -3.30
N GLN A 77 -14.84 -0.91 -3.87
CA GLN A 77 -14.70 0.45 -4.34
C GLN A 77 -15.08 1.48 -3.25
N THR A 78 -14.90 1.10 -1.98
CA THR A 78 -15.11 1.99 -0.83
C THR A 78 -13.86 2.83 -0.60
N ARG A 79 -14.03 4.16 -0.60
CA ARG A 79 -12.94 5.09 -0.37
C ARG A 79 -12.55 5.14 1.10
N PHE A 80 -11.27 5.32 1.37
CA PHE A 80 -10.70 5.46 2.72
C PHE A 80 -9.63 6.56 2.75
N ALA A 81 -9.32 7.03 3.95
CA ALA A 81 -8.20 7.93 4.22
C ALA A 81 -6.96 7.13 4.62
N ILE A 82 -5.77 7.56 4.19
CA ILE A 82 -4.50 6.88 4.55
C ILE A 82 -3.97 7.38 5.90
N ALA A 83 -4.10 8.67 6.18
CA ALA A 83 -3.56 9.25 7.39
C ALA A 83 -4.64 9.27 8.48
N GLY A 84 -4.51 8.46 9.50
CA GLY A 84 -5.45 8.34 10.61
C GLY A 84 -4.75 8.43 11.95
N GLN A 85 -4.25 9.62 12.32
CA GLN A 85 -3.61 9.82 13.62
C GLN A 85 -4.47 10.59 14.62
N THR A 86 -5.63 11.12 14.19
CA THR A 86 -6.54 11.89 15.02
C THR A 86 -7.98 11.47 14.78
N PHE A 87 -8.87 11.79 15.71
CA PHE A 87 -10.31 11.61 15.55
C PHE A 87 -11.02 12.94 15.85
N PRO A 88 -11.93 13.42 15.00
CA PRO A 88 -12.28 12.84 13.69
C PRO A 88 -11.12 12.93 12.68
N GLU A 89 -11.08 12.00 11.73
CA GLU A 89 -10.03 11.93 10.69
C GLU A 89 -10.13 13.14 9.74
N PRO A 90 -9.14 14.04 9.71
CA PRO A 90 -9.19 15.25 8.88
C PRO A 90 -8.78 15.01 7.43
N SER A 91 -8.20 13.85 7.11
CA SER A 91 -7.74 13.53 5.76
C SER A 91 -8.91 13.20 4.84
N PRO A 92 -8.85 13.58 3.55
CA PRO A 92 -9.91 13.25 2.61
C PRO A 92 -9.99 11.74 2.36
N TYR A 93 -11.21 11.23 2.21
CA TYR A 93 -11.48 9.86 1.79
C TYR A 93 -11.35 9.76 0.26
N ASP A 94 -10.13 9.74 -0.23
CA ASP A 94 -9.80 9.83 -1.66
C ASP A 94 -9.06 8.61 -2.22
N ARG A 95 -8.77 7.61 -1.39
CA ARG A 95 -8.06 6.40 -1.77
C ARG A 95 -8.98 5.20 -1.95
N LEU A 96 -8.64 4.37 -2.93
CA LEU A 96 -9.15 3.01 -3.12
C LEU A 96 -8.02 2.00 -2.91
N ILE A 97 -8.35 0.74 -2.63
CA ILE A 97 -7.37 -0.35 -2.50
C ILE A 97 -6.59 -0.48 -3.82
N LEU A 98 -7.30 -0.57 -4.94
CA LEU A 98 -6.81 -0.46 -6.30
C LEU A 98 -7.72 0.49 -7.06
N ASP A 99 -7.13 1.47 -7.73
CA ASP A 99 -7.87 2.45 -8.52
C ASP A 99 -7.59 2.24 -10.01
N ARG A 100 -8.58 2.46 -10.82
CA ARG A 100 -8.43 2.52 -12.29
C ARG A 100 -7.63 3.74 -12.72
N HIS A 101 -7.70 4.85 -11.96
CA HIS A 101 -6.92 6.05 -12.20
C HIS A 101 -5.63 6.01 -11.39
N LEU A 102 -4.51 5.85 -12.06
CA LEU A 102 -3.17 5.83 -11.49
C LEU A 102 -2.63 7.26 -11.46
N ARG A 103 -2.23 7.72 -10.28
CA ARG A 103 -1.91 9.14 -10.03
C ARG A 103 -0.44 9.43 -9.81
N PHE A 104 0.39 8.39 -9.69
CA PHE A 104 1.84 8.52 -9.57
C PHE A 104 2.56 7.28 -10.11
N SER A 105 3.83 7.45 -10.48
CA SER A 105 4.68 6.31 -10.85
C SER A 105 4.90 5.41 -9.63
N GLY A 106 4.58 4.13 -9.77
CA GLY A 106 4.58 3.19 -8.66
C GLY A 106 3.23 2.97 -7.99
N ASP A 107 2.15 3.60 -8.45
CA ASP A 107 0.80 3.35 -7.98
C ASP A 107 0.38 1.90 -8.22
N ALA A 108 -0.45 1.33 -7.31
CA ALA A 108 -0.82 -0.07 -7.36
C ALA A 108 -1.80 -0.37 -8.50
N VAL A 109 -1.47 -1.36 -9.32
CA VAL A 109 -2.28 -1.78 -10.49
C VAL A 109 -2.97 -3.12 -10.25
N ALA A 110 -2.25 -4.09 -9.68
CA ALA A 110 -2.77 -5.41 -9.34
C ALA A 110 -2.03 -6.00 -8.14
N ILE A 111 -2.70 -6.86 -7.40
CA ILE A 111 -2.17 -7.61 -6.26
C ILE A 111 -2.08 -9.07 -6.66
N ILE A 112 -0.91 -9.68 -6.53
CA ILE A 112 -0.65 -11.08 -6.86
C ILE A 112 -0.38 -11.84 -5.57
N ALA A 113 -1.20 -12.84 -5.25
CA ALA A 113 -1.00 -13.76 -4.14
C ALA A 113 -0.51 -15.12 -4.66
N ALA A 114 0.60 -15.60 -4.14
CA ALA A 114 1.20 -16.87 -4.56
C ALA A 114 1.86 -17.60 -3.39
N GLU A 115 2.08 -18.90 -3.54
CA GLU A 115 2.77 -19.75 -2.55
C GLU A 115 4.27 -19.42 -2.44
N THR A 116 4.86 -18.89 -3.51
CA THR A 116 6.28 -18.53 -3.56
C THR A 116 6.51 -17.19 -4.25
N GLU A 117 7.56 -16.51 -3.85
CA GLU A 117 7.99 -15.26 -4.49
C GLU A 117 8.29 -15.46 -5.99
N LYS A 118 8.91 -16.58 -6.35
CA LYS A 118 9.22 -16.92 -7.75
C LYS A 118 7.94 -17.04 -8.59
N ALA A 119 6.88 -17.66 -8.05
CA ALA A 119 5.60 -17.78 -8.74
C ALA A 119 4.93 -16.41 -8.89
N ALA A 120 4.91 -15.58 -7.83
CA ALA A 120 4.38 -14.23 -7.87
C ALA A 120 5.08 -13.35 -8.92
N LEU A 121 6.41 -13.33 -8.93
CA LEU A 121 7.21 -12.56 -9.89
C LEU A 121 7.03 -13.04 -11.33
N LYS A 122 6.91 -14.36 -11.55
CA LYS A 122 6.63 -14.92 -12.87
C LYS A 122 5.24 -14.50 -13.35
N ALA A 123 4.23 -14.61 -12.50
CA ALA A 123 2.87 -14.18 -12.84
C ALA A 123 2.82 -12.67 -13.14
N MET A 124 3.46 -11.85 -12.33
CA MET A 124 3.51 -10.40 -12.52
C MET A 124 4.02 -10.00 -13.91
N LYS A 125 5.04 -10.71 -14.45
CA LYS A 125 5.57 -10.47 -15.80
C LYS A 125 4.62 -10.87 -16.93
N LEU A 126 3.63 -11.72 -16.64
CA LEU A 126 2.65 -12.21 -17.62
C LEU A 126 1.36 -11.39 -17.63
N ILE A 127 1.16 -10.52 -16.66
CA ILE A 127 0.04 -9.60 -16.65
C ILE A 127 0.26 -8.53 -17.73
N LYS A 128 -0.72 -8.37 -18.60
CA LYS A 128 -0.71 -7.32 -19.62
C LYS A 128 -1.71 -6.23 -19.25
N VAL A 129 -1.24 -4.99 -19.23
CA VAL A 129 -2.06 -3.82 -18.91
C VAL A 129 -2.05 -2.85 -20.07
N SER A 130 -3.22 -2.42 -20.50
CA SER A 130 -3.38 -1.31 -21.44
C SER A 130 -3.62 -0.03 -20.66
N TYR A 131 -2.82 0.98 -20.97
CA TYR A 131 -2.89 2.28 -20.30
C TYR A 131 -3.23 3.37 -21.29
N ARG A 132 -4.14 4.26 -20.93
CA ARG A 132 -4.29 5.55 -21.55
C ARG A 132 -3.53 6.58 -20.71
N VAL A 133 -2.36 6.98 -21.19
CA VAL A 133 -1.49 7.94 -20.49
C VAL A 133 -2.13 9.32 -20.52
N LEU A 134 -2.11 10.00 -19.39
CA LEU A 134 -2.67 11.33 -19.19
C LEU A 134 -1.57 12.35 -18.93
N PRO A 135 -1.81 13.65 -19.16
CA PRO A 135 -0.88 14.69 -18.75
C PRO A 135 -0.54 14.59 -17.26
N ALA A 136 0.73 14.67 -16.92
CA ALA A 136 1.21 14.59 -15.54
C ALA A 136 1.86 15.91 -15.12
N VAL A 137 1.68 16.30 -13.86
CA VAL A 137 2.32 17.45 -13.25
C VAL A 137 3.54 16.96 -12.49
N LEU A 138 4.73 17.16 -13.05
CA LEU A 138 6.00 16.67 -12.51
C LEU A 138 6.87 17.76 -11.88
N ASP A 139 6.63 19.02 -12.20
CA ASP A 139 7.35 20.16 -11.64
C ASP A 139 6.48 20.86 -10.60
N PHE A 140 6.88 20.78 -9.34
CA PHE A 140 6.15 21.41 -8.22
C PHE A 140 6.08 22.94 -8.32
N ARG A 141 7.04 23.59 -9.02
CA ARG A 141 7.07 25.05 -9.19
C ARG A 141 5.92 25.57 -10.05
N THR A 142 5.45 24.76 -10.98
CA THR A 142 4.35 25.09 -11.89
C THR A 142 3.02 24.40 -11.49
N ALA A 143 3.04 23.59 -10.43
CA ALA A 143 1.88 22.79 -10.03
C ALA A 143 0.71 23.63 -9.52
N LYS A 144 0.99 24.78 -8.87
CA LYS A 144 -0.04 25.64 -8.25
C LYS A 144 -1.09 26.11 -9.25
N ASP A 145 -0.67 26.50 -10.44
CA ASP A 145 -1.54 27.08 -11.47
C ASP A 145 -1.87 26.07 -12.60
N ASN A 146 -1.47 24.82 -12.43
CA ASN A 146 -1.71 23.79 -13.43
C ASN A 146 -3.18 23.33 -13.39
N PRO A 147 -3.88 23.25 -14.54
CA PRO A 147 -5.27 22.79 -14.60
C PRO A 147 -5.41 21.28 -14.30
N VAL A 148 -4.33 20.50 -14.44
CA VAL A 148 -4.33 19.07 -14.14
C VAL A 148 -4.21 18.87 -12.64
N LEU A 149 -5.20 18.25 -12.03
CA LEU A 149 -5.24 17.94 -10.61
C LEU A 149 -4.92 16.45 -10.38
N VAL A 150 -4.08 16.15 -9.38
CA VAL A 150 -3.81 14.78 -8.93
C VAL A 150 -5.06 14.19 -8.26
N HIS A 151 -5.73 15.00 -7.43
CA HIS A 151 -7.03 14.70 -6.83
C HIS A 151 -7.97 15.87 -7.03
N GLN A 152 -9.29 15.56 -7.21
CA GLN A 152 -10.31 16.60 -7.34
C GLN A 152 -10.61 17.34 -6.03
N ILE A 153 -10.27 16.72 -4.89
CA ILE A 153 -10.49 17.29 -3.57
C ILE A 153 -9.29 18.18 -3.21
N GLY A 154 -9.54 19.48 -3.22
CA GLY A 154 -8.75 20.49 -2.56
C GLY A 154 -7.27 20.60 -2.95
N ARG A 155 -6.88 21.78 -3.40
CA ARG A 155 -5.50 22.22 -3.22
C ARG A 155 -5.32 22.46 -1.72
N ALA A 156 -4.23 21.98 -1.14
CA ALA A 156 -3.85 22.39 0.19
C ALA A 156 -3.78 23.92 0.19
N HIS A 157 -4.68 24.55 0.90
CA HIS A 157 -4.55 25.99 1.15
C HIS A 157 -3.45 26.14 2.18
N VAL A 158 -2.36 26.73 1.77
CA VAL A 158 -1.35 27.31 2.66
C VAL A 158 -1.85 28.65 3.15
#